data_e75b9abf4922993e913e2d7706056de4
#
_entry.id   e75b9abf4922993e913e2d7706056de4
#
_cell.length_a   1.000
_cell.length_b   1.000
_cell.length_c   1.000
_cell.angle_alpha   90.00
_cell.angle_beta   90.00
_cell.angle_gamma   90.00
#
_symmetry.space_group_name_H-M   'P 1'
#
loop_
_entity.id
_entity.type
_entity.pdbx_description
1 polymer ?
#
loop_
_entity_poly.entity_id
_entity_poly.type
_entity_poly.pdbx_seq_one_letter_code
_entity_poly.pdbx_strand_id
1 'polypeptide(L)'
;KAGQEFPLLASSVASCVVACALRKRDEGAELFIDPEERLGERERRTVRILLKPESFLDPVALLAFLRRELLHITDMLDPRFAYEPVLPVAEGGPAHDRLLQDRYRNLWDTTIGGRMVRRGWAPPSLRDDCLREFIRTFPMLGDEVARIFSSFFDEERHTHKELVIFADDPGATLQGSAIHPGSRCPLCRFPTYVFEPKPERLSTEVISRIRQDFPQ
;
A
#
# COMPACT_ATOMS: atom_id res chain seq x y z
N LYS A 1 -1.11 0.18 28.50
CA LYS A 1 -0.02 -0.26 27.59
C LYS A 1 -0.13 0.37 26.21
N ALA A 2 -1.34 0.38 25.56
CA ALA A 2 -1.50 0.94 24.21
C ALA A 2 -1.03 2.41 24.10
N GLY A 3 -1.35 3.27 25.06
CA GLY A 3 -0.90 4.66 25.07
C GLY A 3 0.62 4.85 25.14
N GLN A 4 1.37 3.86 25.64
CA GLN A 4 2.83 3.90 25.65
C GLN A 4 3.43 3.42 24.32
N GLU A 5 2.80 2.42 23.68
CA GLU A 5 3.24 1.90 22.38
C GLU A 5 2.87 2.85 21.22
N PHE A 6 1.77 3.60 21.37
CA PHE A 6 1.20 4.49 20.33
C PHE A 6 0.89 5.88 20.92
N PRO A 7 1.90 6.68 21.26
CA PRO A 7 1.67 8.00 21.88
C PRO A 7 0.88 8.95 21.00
N LEU A 8 1.07 8.92 19.67
CA LEU A 8 0.33 9.75 18.74
C LEU A 8 -1.17 9.42 18.74
N LEU A 9 -1.53 8.14 18.78
CA LEU A 9 -2.93 7.72 18.95
C LEU A 9 -3.55 8.27 20.23
N ALA A 10 -2.84 8.12 21.36
CA ALA A 10 -3.33 8.57 22.65
C ALA A 10 -3.58 10.09 22.70
N SER A 11 -2.77 10.87 21.98
CA SER A 11 -2.93 12.34 21.92
C SER A 11 -3.92 12.83 20.87
N SER A 12 -4.14 12.05 19.79
CA SER A 12 -4.86 12.52 18.59
C SER A 12 -6.27 11.94 18.42
N VAL A 13 -6.66 10.94 19.24
CA VAL A 13 -7.94 10.24 19.13
C VAL A 13 -8.70 10.38 20.46
N ALA A 14 -9.99 10.75 20.37
CA ALA A 14 -10.83 10.89 21.54
C ALA A 14 -11.35 9.54 22.06
N SER A 15 -11.74 8.66 21.16
CA SER A 15 -12.40 7.41 21.51
C SER A 15 -11.95 6.23 20.65
N CYS A 16 -12.04 5.03 21.23
CA CYS A 16 -11.84 3.78 20.53
C CYS A 16 -13.05 2.87 20.81
N VAL A 17 -13.69 2.39 19.76
CA VAL A 17 -14.85 1.50 19.83
C VAL A 17 -14.47 0.15 19.27
N VAL A 18 -14.73 -0.92 20.04
CA VAL A 18 -14.57 -2.29 19.55
C VAL A 18 -15.96 -2.85 19.24
N ALA A 19 -16.12 -3.38 18.03
CA ALA A 19 -17.35 -3.98 17.56
C ALA A 19 -17.11 -5.37 16.94
N CYS A 20 -18.19 -6.13 16.80
CA CYS A 20 -18.11 -7.48 16.24
C CYS A 20 -18.01 -7.42 14.71
N ALA A 21 -16.99 -8.08 14.16
CA ALA A 21 -16.89 -8.35 12.72
C ALA A 21 -17.79 -9.50 12.32
N LEU A 22 -18.51 -9.36 11.19
CA LEU A 22 -19.37 -10.43 10.66
C LEU A 22 -18.55 -11.58 10.06
N ARG A 23 -17.45 -11.26 9.40
CA ARG A 23 -16.56 -12.21 8.73
C ARG A 23 -15.12 -11.94 9.12
N LYS A 24 -14.25 -12.95 9.01
CA LYS A 24 -12.82 -12.81 9.31
C LYS A 24 -12.14 -11.70 8.46
N ARG A 25 -12.52 -11.57 7.21
CA ARG A 25 -12.00 -10.54 6.29
C ARG A 25 -12.45 -9.12 6.63
N ASP A 26 -13.46 -8.97 7.48
CA ASP A 26 -14.00 -7.67 7.90
C ASP A 26 -13.32 -7.20 9.19
N GLU A 27 -12.39 -8.00 9.77
CA GLU A 27 -11.57 -7.56 10.90
C GLU A 27 -10.58 -6.48 10.45
N GLY A 28 -10.41 -5.46 11.26
CA GLY A 28 -9.52 -4.34 10.97
C GLY A 28 -9.72 -3.19 11.92
N ALA A 29 -8.95 -2.12 11.73
CA ALA A 29 -9.16 -0.86 12.39
C ALA A 29 -9.42 0.24 11.36
N GLU A 30 -10.35 1.14 11.68
CA GLU A 30 -10.76 2.25 10.83
C GLU A 30 -10.72 3.54 11.63
N LEU A 31 -10.26 4.62 10.99
CA LEU A 31 -10.28 5.97 11.56
C LEU A 31 -11.48 6.73 11.01
N PHE A 32 -12.38 7.12 11.90
CA PHE A 32 -13.50 7.99 11.59
C PHE A 32 -13.19 9.41 12.03
N ILE A 33 -13.55 10.36 11.18
CA ILE A 33 -13.43 11.79 11.45
C ILE A 33 -14.82 12.40 11.35
N ASP A 34 -15.32 12.89 12.46
CA ASP A 34 -16.61 13.60 12.50
C ASP A 34 -16.51 14.89 11.68
N PRO A 35 -17.46 15.17 10.78
CA PRO A 35 -17.48 16.40 9.99
C PRO A 35 -17.78 17.65 10.80
N GLU A 36 -18.20 17.55 12.06
CA GLU A 36 -18.58 18.68 12.88
C GLU A 36 -17.38 19.55 13.26
N GLU A 37 -17.23 20.70 12.59
CA GLU A 37 -16.09 21.63 12.76
C GLU A 37 -16.02 22.31 14.12
N ARG A 38 -17.11 22.27 14.91
CA ARG A 38 -17.15 22.85 16.27
C ARG A 38 -16.36 22.05 17.29
N LEU A 39 -16.10 20.78 16.99
CA LEU A 39 -15.28 19.91 17.83
C LEU A 39 -13.81 20.14 17.53
N GLY A 40 -12.96 19.98 18.54
CA GLY A 40 -11.51 19.96 18.34
C GLY A 40 -11.07 18.76 17.50
N GLU A 41 -9.89 18.84 16.88
CA GLU A 41 -9.40 17.76 16.00
C GLU A 41 -9.38 16.39 16.68
N ARG A 42 -9.02 16.34 17.97
CA ARG A 42 -8.98 15.11 18.73
C ARG A 42 -10.38 14.55 18.96
N GLU A 43 -11.32 15.40 19.34
CA GLU A 43 -12.71 15.05 19.64
C GLU A 43 -13.45 14.51 18.43
N ARG A 44 -13.04 14.91 17.23
CA ARG A 44 -13.59 14.44 15.96
C ARG A 44 -13.11 13.03 15.57
N ARG A 45 -12.02 12.54 16.16
CA ARG A 45 -11.37 11.29 15.74
C ARG A 45 -11.76 10.12 16.64
N THR A 46 -12.34 9.11 16.01
CA THR A 46 -12.70 7.84 16.65
C THR A 46 -12.08 6.68 15.89
N VAL A 47 -11.38 5.80 16.59
CA VAL A 47 -10.91 4.53 16.02
C VAL A 47 -11.98 3.46 16.26
N ARG A 48 -12.42 2.79 15.21
CA ARG A 48 -13.27 1.61 15.31
C ARG A 48 -12.44 0.37 15.00
N ILE A 49 -12.47 -0.62 15.89
CA ILE A 49 -11.81 -1.91 15.72
C ILE A 49 -12.89 -2.97 15.56
N LEU A 50 -12.87 -3.69 14.46
CA LEU A 50 -13.76 -4.80 14.18
C LEU A 50 -13.04 -6.10 14.44
N LEU A 51 -13.58 -6.94 15.33
CA LEU A 51 -12.99 -8.23 15.72
C LEU A 51 -14.06 -9.31 15.75
N LYS A 52 -13.72 -10.51 15.36
CA LYS A 52 -14.54 -11.68 15.65
C LYS A 52 -14.32 -12.14 17.09
N PRO A 53 -15.36 -12.68 17.77
CA PRO A 53 -15.21 -13.23 19.11
C PRO A 53 -14.11 -14.29 19.21
N GLU A 54 -13.92 -15.10 18.18
CA GLU A 54 -12.91 -16.14 18.12
C GLU A 54 -11.47 -15.60 18.19
N SER A 55 -11.25 -14.36 17.74
CA SER A 55 -9.93 -13.73 17.77
C SER A 55 -9.42 -13.46 19.20
N PHE A 56 -10.31 -13.45 20.19
CA PHE A 56 -9.94 -13.35 21.61
C PHE A 56 -9.38 -14.66 22.19
N LEU A 57 -9.53 -15.79 21.51
CA LEU A 57 -9.02 -17.09 21.96
C LEU A 57 -7.51 -17.22 21.78
N ASP A 58 -6.89 -16.40 20.93
CA ASP A 58 -5.45 -16.33 20.76
C ASP A 58 -4.93 -14.91 21.05
N PRO A 59 -4.58 -14.62 22.32
CA PRO A 59 -4.12 -13.29 22.71
C PRO A 59 -2.83 -12.85 22.03
N VAL A 60 -1.97 -13.79 21.60
CA VAL A 60 -0.70 -13.47 20.94
C VAL A 60 -0.96 -13.00 19.50
N ALA A 61 -1.75 -13.77 18.77
CA ALA A 61 -2.16 -13.39 17.42
C ALA A 61 -3.00 -12.10 17.42
N LEU A 62 -3.91 -11.95 18.40
CA LEU A 62 -4.71 -10.73 18.53
C LEU A 62 -3.83 -9.50 18.79
N LEU A 63 -2.83 -9.62 19.66
CA LEU A 63 -1.92 -8.50 19.97
C LEU A 63 -1.10 -8.11 18.74
N ALA A 64 -0.58 -9.08 17.99
CA ALA A 64 0.16 -8.82 16.76
C ALA A 64 -0.74 -8.14 15.71
N PHE A 65 -1.97 -8.64 15.55
CA PHE A 65 -2.98 -8.04 14.67
C PHE A 65 -3.28 -6.59 15.07
N LEU A 66 -3.60 -6.34 16.33
CA LEU A 66 -3.90 -4.99 16.81
C LEU A 66 -2.73 -4.02 16.62
N ARG A 67 -1.50 -4.46 16.87
CA ARG A 67 -0.30 -3.64 16.66
C ARG A 67 -0.14 -3.25 15.19
N ARG A 68 -0.38 -4.19 14.27
CA ARG A 68 -0.36 -3.93 12.84
C ARG A 68 -1.41 -2.89 12.44
N GLU A 69 -2.66 -3.10 12.83
CA GLU A 69 -3.77 -2.19 12.49
C GLU A 69 -3.55 -0.79 13.10
N LEU A 70 -3.10 -0.71 14.34
CA LEU A 70 -2.83 0.56 15.01
C LEU A 70 -1.61 1.29 14.44
N LEU A 71 -0.65 0.61 13.81
CA LEU A 71 0.41 1.25 13.04
C LEU A 71 -0.15 1.94 11.80
N HIS A 72 -1.07 1.30 11.07
CA HIS A 72 -1.76 1.95 9.95
C HIS A 72 -2.50 3.23 10.39
N ILE A 73 -3.27 3.14 11.48
CA ILE A 73 -3.95 4.31 12.03
C ILE A 73 -2.97 5.40 12.48
N THR A 74 -1.83 5.00 13.06
CA THR A 74 -0.78 5.96 13.45
C THR A 74 -0.22 6.71 12.25
N ASP A 75 0.00 6.00 11.13
CA ASP A 75 0.45 6.64 9.88
C ASP A 75 -0.58 7.61 9.35
N MET A 76 -1.88 7.25 9.36
CA MET A 76 -2.96 8.17 8.95
C MET A 76 -2.99 9.45 9.78
N LEU A 77 -2.52 9.40 11.03
CA LEU A 77 -2.48 10.53 11.94
C LEU A 77 -1.15 11.29 11.93
N ASP A 78 -0.06 10.70 11.42
CA ASP A 78 1.27 11.33 11.40
C ASP A 78 1.36 12.33 10.25
N PRO A 79 1.50 13.64 10.54
CA PRO A 79 1.65 14.65 9.49
C PRO A 79 2.83 14.40 8.55
N ARG A 80 3.84 13.65 9.01
CA ARG A 80 5.02 13.32 8.19
C ARG A 80 4.74 12.23 7.17
N PHE A 81 3.81 11.33 7.47
CA PHE A 81 3.33 10.36 6.48
C PHE A 81 2.45 11.04 5.44
N ALA A 82 1.74 12.11 5.82
CA ALA A 82 0.86 12.91 4.97
C ALA A 82 -0.19 12.07 4.24
N TYR A 83 -0.94 11.27 5.00
CA TYR A 83 -1.94 10.35 4.46
C TYR A 83 -3.07 11.10 3.74
N GLU A 84 -3.40 10.63 2.54
CA GLU A 84 -4.57 11.05 1.77
C GLU A 84 -5.51 9.85 1.57
N PRO A 85 -6.81 9.97 1.92
CA PRO A 85 -7.74 8.84 1.89
C PRO A 85 -8.13 8.39 0.48
N VAL A 86 -7.86 9.23 -0.52
CA VAL A 86 -8.20 8.96 -1.93
C VAL A 86 -6.91 8.86 -2.73
N LEU A 87 -6.69 7.69 -3.33
CA LEU A 87 -5.60 7.53 -4.27
C LEU A 87 -5.93 8.26 -5.59
N PRO A 88 -4.92 8.72 -6.33
CA PRO A 88 -5.13 9.31 -7.64
C PRO A 88 -5.83 8.33 -8.57
N VAL A 89 -6.68 8.85 -9.44
CA VAL A 89 -7.35 8.03 -10.47
C VAL A 89 -6.29 7.61 -11.49
N ALA A 90 -6.18 6.31 -11.71
CA ALA A 90 -5.23 5.79 -12.68
C ALA A 90 -5.75 6.01 -14.11
N GLU A 91 -4.86 6.42 -15.02
CA GLU A 91 -5.20 6.73 -16.42
C GLU A 91 -5.78 5.51 -17.19
N GLY A 92 -5.49 4.28 -16.74
CA GLY A 92 -5.92 3.04 -17.38
C GLY A 92 -7.31 2.52 -16.95
N GLY A 93 -8.12 3.34 -16.25
CA GLY A 93 -9.48 3.01 -15.82
C GLY A 93 -9.57 2.03 -14.64
N PRO A 94 -10.77 1.46 -14.35
CA PRO A 94 -11.05 0.75 -13.10
C PRO A 94 -10.17 -0.46 -12.79
N ALA A 95 -9.65 -1.14 -13.80
CA ALA A 95 -8.73 -2.26 -13.58
C ALA A 95 -7.36 -1.77 -13.11
N HIS A 96 -6.90 -0.63 -13.62
CA HIS A 96 -5.67 0.01 -13.19
C HIS A 96 -5.82 0.62 -11.78
N ASP A 97 -6.97 1.23 -11.46
CA ASP A 97 -7.27 1.71 -10.10
C ASP A 97 -7.14 0.58 -9.07
N ARG A 98 -7.68 -0.60 -9.36
CA ARG A 98 -7.55 -1.78 -8.48
C ARG A 98 -6.10 -2.21 -8.34
N LEU A 99 -5.35 -2.25 -9.44
CA LEU A 99 -3.93 -2.60 -9.42
C LEU A 99 -3.12 -1.60 -8.58
N LEU A 100 -3.39 -0.30 -8.73
CA LEU A 100 -2.78 0.75 -7.92
C LEU A 100 -3.10 0.56 -6.43
N GLN A 101 -4.36 0.30 -6.10
CA GLN A 101 -4.80 0.04 -4.72
C GLN A 101 -4.11 -1.19 -4.11
N ASP A 102 -4.03 -2.30 -4.85
CA ASP A 102 -3.40 -3.54 -4.38
C ASP A 102 -1.90 -3.36 -4.18
N ARG A 103 -1.22 -2.66 -5.09
CA ARG A 103 0.20 -2.31 -4.98
C ARG A 103 0.47 -1.39 -3.80
N TYR A 104 -0.32 -0.33 -3.67
CA TYR A 104 -0.20 0.62 -2.56
C TYR A 104 -0.39 -0.09 -1.21
N ARG A 105 -1.42 -0.93 -1.08
CA ARG A 105 -1.66 -1.71 0.14
C ARG A 105 -0.47 -2.62 0.47
N ASN A 106 0.05 -3.35 -0.51
CA ASN A 106 1.20 -4.24 -0.30
C ASN A 106 2.44 -3.47 0.16
N LEU A 107 2.73 -2.30 -0.43
CA LEU A 107 3.84 -1.44 0.00
C LEU A 107 3.67 -0.99 1.44
N TRP A 108 2.50 -0.49 1.79
CA TRP A 108 2.22 -0.04 3.14
C TRP A 108 2.32 -1.19 4.16
N ASP A 109 1.72 -2.35 3.85
CA ASP A 109 1.86 -3.56 4.66
C ASP A 109 3.33 -3.99 4.82
N THR A 110 4.15 -3.84 3.78
CA THR A 110 5.59 -4.12 3.82
C THR A 110 6.30 -3.20 4.81
N THR A 111 6.04 -1.90 4.79
CA THR A 111 6.63 -0.94 5.74
C THR A 111 6.18 -1.21 7.18
N ILE A 112 4.92 -1.56 7.38
CA ILE A 112 4.36 -1.95 8.68
C ILE A 112 5.05 -3.24 9.19
N GLY A 113 5.17 -4.26 8.34
CA GLY A 113 5.86 -5.52 8.67
C GLY A 113 7.29 -5.28 9.14
N GLY A 114 8.04 -4.43 8.45
CA GLY A 114 9.40 -4.05 8.83
C GLY A 114 9.46 -3.39 10.21
N ARG A 115 8.56 -2.44 10.48
CA ARG A 115 8.46 -1.78 11.79
C ARG A 115 8.07 -2.76 12.90
N MET A 116 7.19 -3.71 12.63
CA MET A 116 6.81 -4.75 13.61
C MET A 116 7.99 -5.65 13.98
N VAL A 117 8.79 -6.07 12.98
CA VAL A 117 9.98 -6.90 13.24
C VAL A 117 11.03 -6.10 14.03
N ARG A 118 11.35 -4.88 13.63
CA ARG A 118 12.32 -4.03 14.34
C ARG A 118 11.93 -3.71 15.77
N ARG A 119 10.64 -3.64 16.09
CA ARG A 119 10.12 -3.44 17.45
C ARG A 119 10.00 -4.74 18.27
N GLY A 120 10.36 -5.89 17.70
CA GLY A 120 10.17 -7.19 18.33
C GLY A 120 8.70 -7.59 18.55
N TRP A 121 7.79 -7.01 17.74
CA TRP A 121 6.35 -7.30 17.81
C TRP A 121 5.94 -8.45 16.88
N ALA A 122 6.80 -8.83 15.97
CA ALA A 122 6.63 -9.95 15.09
C ALA A 122 7.96 -10.73 14.97
N PRO A 123 7.90 -12.04 14.66
CA PRO A 123 9.09 -12.85 14.45
C PRO A 123 9.83 -12.41 13.18
N PRO A 124 11.17 -12.63 13.11
CA PRO A 124 11.95 -12.33 11.92
C PRO A 124 11.45 -13.01 10.63
N SER A 125 10.82 -14.18 10.74
CA SER A 125 10.21 -14.90 9.61
C SER A 125 9.11 -14.12 8.88
N LEU A 126 8.51 -13.11 9.52
CA LEU A 126 7.56 -12.20 8.85
C LEU A 126 8.19 -11.52 7.63
N ARG A 127 9.52 -11.30 7.64
CA ARG A 127 10.23 -10.72 6.49
C ARG A 127 10.08 -11.58 5.24
N ASP A 128 10.18 -12.91 5.39
CA ASP A 128 10.07 -13.83 4.25
C ASP A 128 8.64 -13.89 3.73
N ASP A 129 7.65 -13.79 4.63
CA ASP A 129 6.23 -13.73 4.25
C ASP A 129 5.95 -12.45 3.46
N CYS A 130 6.40 -11.30 3.95
CA CYS A 130 6.28 -10.02 3.26
C CYS A 130 6.99 -10.03 1.90
N LEU A 131 8.19 -10.60 1.82
CA LEU A 131 8.94 -10.69 0.56
C LEU A 131 8.18 -11.53 -0.48
N ARG A 132 7.60 -12.67 -0.08
CA ARG A 132 6.80 -13.49 -1.01
C ARG A 132 5.61 -12.73 -1.57
N GLU A 133 4.89 -12.00 -0.73
CA GLU A 133 3.77 -11.16 -1.16
C GLU A 133 4.23 -10.02 -2.07
N PHE A 134 5.37 -9.41 -1.75
CA PHE A 134 5.97 -8.34 -2.54
C PHE A 134 6.35 -8.83 -3.94
N ILE A 135 7.03 -9.99 -4.05
CA ILE A 135 7.40 -10.62 -5.33
C ILE A 135 6.14 -10.88 -6.18
N ARG A 136 5.06 -11.38 -5.56
CA ARG A 136 3.80 -11.64 -6.24
C ARG A 136 3.13 -10.37 -6.76
N THR A 137 3.22 -9.29 -6.00
CA THR A 137 2.61 -7.99 -6.34
C THR A 137 3.43 -7.23 -7.38
N PHE A 138 4.76 -7.39 -7.36
CA PHE A 138 5.70 -6.68 -8.22
C PHE A 138 6.58 -7.59 -9.09
N PRO A 139 5.98 -8.48 -9.90
CA PRO A 139 6.76 -9.43 -10.73
C PRO A 139 7.63 -8.74 -11.78
N MET A 140 7.32 -7.47 -12.12
CA MET A 140 8.06 -6.68 -13.10
C MET A 140 9.45 -6.25 -12.61
N LEU A 141 9.74 -6.33 -11.31
CA LEU A 141 11.01 -5.89 -10.75
C LEU A 141 12.16 -6.88 -10.99
N GLY A 142 11.87 -8.12 -11.37
CA GLY A 142 12.88 -9.13 -11.69
C GLY A 142 13.93 -9.28 -10.58
N ASP A 143 15.21 -9.21 -10.96
CA ASP A 143 16.34 -9.37 -10.05
C ASP A 143 16.48 -8.24 -9.02
N GLU A 144 15.90 -7.07 -9.28
CA GLU A 144 15.94 -5.91 -8.38
C GLU A 144 14.94 -6.01 -7.21
N VAL A 145 14.03 -6.98 -7.24
CA VAL A 145 12.93 -7.11 -6.28
C VAL A 145 13.40 -7.15 -4.83
N ALA A 146 14.48 -7.89 -4.55
CA ALA A 146 15.01 -8.04 -3.18
C ALA A 146 15.59 -6.72 -2.65
N ARG A 147 16.30 -5.98 -3.48
CA ARG A 147 16.88 -4.67 -3.13
C ARG A 147 15.78 -3.63 -2.86
N ILE A 148 14.80 -3.57 -3.76
CA ILE A 148 13.67 -2.64 -3.64
C ILE A 148 12.80 -3.00 -2.43
N PHE A 149 12.50 -4.29 -2.21
CA PHE A 149 11.81 -4.75 -1.01
C PHE A 149 12.52 -4.28 0.26
N SER A 150 13.86 -4.44 0.33
CA SER A 150 14.64 -4.03 1.49
C SER A 150 14.53 -2.52 1.76
N SER A 151 14.45 -1.67 0.75
CA SER A 151 14.27 -0.23 0.96
C SER A 151 12.92 0.09 1.64
N PHE A 152 11.85 -0.65 1.34
CA PHE A 152 10.57 -0.46 2.01
C PHE A 152 10.48 -1.15 3.37
N PHE A 153 11.07 -2.34 3.52
CA PHE A 153 10.97 -3.12 4.75
C PHE A 153 11.93 -2.66 5.83
N ASP A 154 13.17 -2.33 5.47
CA ASP A 154 14.25 -2.05 6.43
C ASP A 154 14.32 -0.56 6.81
N GLU A 155 13.79 0.35 5.99
CA GLU A 155 13.70 1.76 6.34
C GLU A 155 12.56 2.06 7.31
N GLU A 156 12.77 3.03 8.18
CA GLU A 156 11.79 3.31 9.24
C GLU A 156 10.63 4.17 8.77
N ARG A 157 10.85 5.01 7.75
CA ARG A 157 9.88 6.03 7.36
C ARG A 157 9.76 6.14 5.85
N HIS A 158 8.51 6.00 5.41
CA HIS A 158 8.07 6.33 4.07
C HIS A 158 6.91 7.30 4.18
N THR A 159 6.72 8.14 3.18
CA THR A 159 5.54 9.01 3.06
C THR A 159 4.46 8.33 2.22
N HIS A 160 3.21 8.72 2.43
CA HIS A 160 2.10 8.30 1.56
C HIS A 160 2.42 8.51 0.08
N LYS A 161 2.95 9.71 -0.25
CA LYS A 161 3.29 10.09 -1.62
C LYS A 161 4.35 9.17 -2.26
N GLU A 162 5.39 8.77 -1.51
CA GLU A 162 6.40 7.83 -2.00
C GLU A 162 5.80 6.47 -2.33
N LEU A 163 4.90 5.95 -1.45
CA LEU A 163 4.19 4.71 -1.70
C LEU A 163 3.30 4.80 -2.93
N VAL A 164 2.57 5.91 -3.11
CA VAL A 164 1.70 6.14 -4.27
C VAL A 164 2.52 6.20 -5.56
N ILE A 165 3.59 6.98 -5.59
CA ILE A 165 4.45 7.13 -6.78
C ILE A 165 5.02 5.76 -7.20
N PHE A 166 5.53 4.99 -6.23
CA PHE A 166 6.06 3.66 -6.54
C PHE A 166 4.97 2.68 -6.97
N ALA A 167 3.79 2.70 -6.33
CA ALA A 167 2.68 1.82 -6.69
C ALA A 167 2.17 2.09 -8.11
N ASP A 168 2.18 3.35 -8.52
CA ASP A 168 1.74 3.79 -9.84
C ASP A 168 2.71 3.32 -10.93
N ASP A 169 4.02 3.56 -10.77
CA ASP A 169 5.04 3.13 -11.72
C ASP A 169 6.26 2.47 -11.04
N PRO A 170 6.16 1.19 -10.65
CA PRO A 170 7.29 0.46 -10.07
C PRO A 170 8.50 0.35 -11.01
N GLY A 171 8.25 0.40 -12.32
CA GLY A 171 9.29 0.30 -13.35
C GLY A 171 10.19 1.54 -13.42
N ALA A 172 9.72 2.71 -13.03
CA ALA A 172 10.50 3.94 -13.05
C ALA A 172 11.77 3.87 -12.18
N THR A 173 11.79 3.00 -11.17
CA THR A 173 12.95 2.80 -10.30
C THR A 173 14.04 1.89 -10.91
N LEU A 174 13.71 1.19 -12.00
CA LEU A 174 14.67 0.36 -12.71
C LEU A 174 15.55 1.25 -13.58
N GLN A 175 16.83 1.34 -13.25
CA GLN A 175 17.78 2.21 -13.95
C GLN A 175 17.95 1.80 -15.41
N GLY A 176 17.61 2.72 -16.33
CA GLY A 176 17.85 2.61 -17.75
C GLY A 176 16.64 3.04 -18.60
N SER A 177 16.91 3.74 -19.70
CA SER A 177 15.90 4.20 -20.68
C SER A 177 15.26 3.05 -21.48
N ALA A 178 15.52 1.81 -21.12
CA ALA A 178 14.92 0.64 -21.77
C ALA A 178 13.51 0.40 -21.24
N ILE A 179 12.58 0.17 -22.11
CA ILE A 179 11.22 -0.25 -21.78
C ILE A 179 11.30 -1.63 -21.14
N HIS A 180 10.85 -1.73 -19.88
CA HIS A 180 10.89 -2.97 -19.10
C HIS A 180 9.50 -3.62 -19.01
N PRO A 181 9.41 -4.95 -18.79
CA PRO A 181 8.15 -5.56 -18.43
C PRO A 181 7.52 -4.86 -17.23
N GLY A 182 6.26 -4.44 -17.37
CA GLY A 182 5.54 -3.65 -16.35
C GLY A 182 5.63 -2.15 -16.53
N SER A 183 6.46 -1.63 -17.46
CA SER A 183 6.41 -0.23 -17.86
C SER A 183 5.06 0.12 -18.48
N ARG A 184 4.66 1.39 -18.37
CA ARG A 184 3.43 1.86 -18.99
C ARG A 184 3.53 1.84 -20.50
N CYS A 185 2.54 1.26 -21.14
CA CYS A 185 2.41 1.35 -22.60
C CYS A 185 2.27 2.82 -23.01
N PRO A 186 3.11 3.34 -23.90
CA PRO A 186 3.01 4.74 -24.33
C PRO A 186 1.68 5.05 -25.04
N LEU A 187 0.97 4.04 -25.54
CA LEU A 187 -0.29 4.20 -26.25
C LEU A 187 -1.49 4.23 -25.30
N CYS A 188 -1.65 3.19 -24.47
CA CYS A 188 -2.83 3.04 -23.62
C CYS A 188 -2.55 3.28 -22.13
N ARG A 189 -1.33 3.62 -21.77
CA ARG A 189 -0.86 3.85 -20.39
C ARG A 189 -0.99 2.66 -19.42
N PHE A 190 -1.46 1.53 -19.91
CA PHE A 190 -1.59 0.32 -19.10
C PHE A 190 -0.23 -0.37 -18.91
N PRO A 191 0.05 -0.97 -17.73
CA PRO A 191 1.25 -1.76 -17.55
C PRO A 191 1.31 -2.88 -18.58
N THR A 192 2.41 -2.98 -19.30
CA THR A 192 2.61 -4.04 -20.30
C THR A 192 3.84 -4.85 -20.00
N TYR A 193 3.75 -6.15 -20.20
CA TYR A 193 4.80 -7.12 -19.88
C TYR A 193 5.44 -7.70 -21.12
N VAL A 194 4.85 -7.45 -22.29
CA VAL A 194 5.33 -7.94 -23.57
C VAL A 194 5.47 -6.76 -24.52
N PHE A 195 6.68 -6.56 -25.00
CA PHE A 195 7.00 -5.54 -25.99
C PHE A 195 7.53 -6.19 -27.26
N GLU A 196 7.20 -5.62 -28.42
CA GLU A 196 7.85 -6.01 -29.67
C GLU A 196 9.30 -5.49 -29.66
N PRO A 197 10.30 -6.38 -29.61
CA PRO A 197 11.70 -5.95 -29.53
C PRO A 197 12.22 -5.30 -30.81
N LYS A 198 11.47 -5.45 -31.91
CA LYS A 198 11.83 -4.93 -33.23
C LYS A 198 10.63 -4.25 -33.87
N PRO A 199 10.23 -3.06 -33.39
CA PRO A 199 9.04 -2.35 -33.89
C PRO A 199 9.12 -2.05 -35.40
N GLU A 200 10.31 -1.99 -35.99
CA GLU A 200 10.53 -1.85 -37.42
C GLU A 200 10.01 -3.04 -38.27
N ARG A 201 9.70 -4.17 -37.61
CA ARG A 201 9.06 -5.32 -38.29
C ARG A 201 7.57 -5.20 -38.44
N LEU A 202 6.95 -4.25 -37.74
CA LEU A 202 5.53 -4.00 -37.89
C LEU A 202 5.26 -3.48 -39.33
N SER A 203 4.19 -3.99 -39.96
CA SER A 203 3.81 -3.52 -41.26
C SER A 203 3.37 -2.05 -41.23
N THR A 204 3.56 -1.34 -42.31
CA THR A 204 3.15 0.06 -42.45
C THR A 204 1.66 0.26 -42.17
N GLU A 205 0.83 -0.74 -42.47
CA GLU A 205 -0.61 -0.72 -42.21
C GLU A 205 -0.87 -0.76 -40.68
N VAL A 206 -0.15 -1.62 -39.94
CA VAL A 206 -0.25 -1.70 -38.47
C VAL A 206 0.19 -0.39 -37.84
N ILE A 207 1.32 0.18 -38.30
CA ILE A 207 1.83 1.46 -37.80
C ILE A 207 0.83 2.58 -38.05
N SER A 208 0.25 2.62 -39.27
CA SER A 208 -0.76 3.62 -39.64
C SER A 208 -2.02 3.50 -38.80
N ARG A 209 -2.46 2.26 -38.50
CA ARG A 209 -3.62 2.00 -37.67
C ARG A 209 -3.36 2.43 -36.22
N ILE A 210 -2.19 2.12 -35.65
CA ILE A 210 -1.79 2.56 -34.30
C ILE A 210 -1.84 4.11 -34.24
N ARG A 211 -1.28 4.81 -35.21
CA ARG A 211 -1.30 6.29 -35.23
C ARG A 211 -2.71 6.87 -35.33
N GLN A 212 -3.61 6.17 -36.04
CA GLN A 212 -5.00 6.58 -36.18
C GLN A 212 -5.79 6.37 -34.87
N ASP A 213 -5.59 5.22 -34.20
CA ASP A 213 -6.34 4.84 -33.00
C ASP A 213 -5.79 5.55 -31.74
N PHE A 214 -4.52 5.98 -31.76
CA PHE A 214 -3.83 6.67 -30.65
C PHE A 214 -3.09 7.92 -31.17
N PRO A 215 -3.81 8.97 -31.54
CA PRO A 215 -3.20 10.25 -31.93
C PRO A 215 -2.53 10.88 -30.69
N GLN A 216 -1.20 11.07 -30.74
CA GLN A 216 -0.42 11.77 -29.70
C GLN A 216 -0.31 13.26 -30.05
#